data_5f539a92d0bd2c217fd821657bed757a
#
_entry.id   5f539a92d0bd2c217fd821657bed757a
#
_cell.length_a   1.000
_cell.length_b   1.000
_cell.length_c   1.000
_cell.angle_alpha   90.00
_cell.angle_beta   90.00
_cell.angle_gamma   90.00
#
_symmetry.space_group_name_H-M   'P 1'
#
loop_
_entity.id
_entity.type
_entity.pdbx_description
1 polymer ?
#
loop_
_entity_poly.entity_id
_entity_poly.type
_entity_poly.pdbx_seq_one_letter_code
_entity_poly.pdbx_strand_id
1 'polypeptide(L)'
;MEPDWIACPECGLQQSCPSCKKPVEKTWVACPVCAQKLDQPPMIGKEKNAAAILTLERIKDYQDRIRLSSRPFYERFADSLPIKNWLFWILVGQLIMLGHYLLARTRGVNIFDDASWFLGIMIGLTMAFIDKSTKNLRKPFPIMFDIVDEPADEFGKWFMNHLSDGLKDRNMLGYGLLFGSINAALGHIYGVWYEDPVLILSITVQWFLIGFAAGLGFKGGIIIIKLTGNFGKKPLIFNSESIDGCGGSSYLGRKILFDAFLYFVVGLMVAGYVLSSPWENAQAPLIKNLIYSWIAFPYVCTLALFFMPINKIHQKLAKFKAKEQNILRARRKSLYLDLAVDSERCRLMEDAERETALKNLTDVVTELRQVSQMSTWPYNSRNLTQFFATLFIPIGIWFLENPSRFLSFIG
;
A
#
# COMPACT_ATOMS: atom_id res chain seq x y z
N MET A 1 25.01 -34.48 -24.70
CA MET A 1 24.43 -33.11 -24.84
C MET A 1 23.03 -33.32 -25.40
N GLU A 2 22.04 -33.20 -24.58
CA GLU A 2 20.65 -33.23 -25.03
C GLU A 2 20.37 -31.98 -25.86
N PRO A 3 19.58 -32.09 -26.93
CA PRO A 3 19.29 -30.94 -27.77
C PRO A 3 18.53 -29.86 -26.96
N ASP A 4 18.86 -28.59 -27.21
CA ASP A 4 18.19 -27.39 -26.63
C ASP A 4 16.73 -27.32 -27.08
N TRP A 5 15.90 -28.14 -26.50
CA TRP A 5 14.47 -28.17 -26.81
C TRP A 5 13.80 -26.95 -26.23
N ILE A 6 13.33 -26.06 -27.10
CA ILE A 6 12.55 -24.91 -26.72
C ILE A 6 11.15 -25.33 -26.23
N ALA A 7 10.68 -26.49 -26.69
CA ALA A 7 9.40 -27.10 -26.28
C ALA A 7 9.56 -28.61 -26.14
N CYS A 8 8.78 -29.21 -25.19
CA CYS A 8 8.74 -30.66 -25.02
C CYS A 8 8.13 -31.35 -26.26
N PRO A 9 8.80 -32.33 -26.86
CA PRO A 9 8.28 -32.99 -28.07
C PRO A 9 7.04 -33.84 -27.81
N GLU A 10 6.80 -34.27 -26.58
CA GLU A 10 5.65 -35.12 -26.26
C GLU A 10 4.36 -34.31 -25.95
N CYS A 11 4.51 -33.15 -25.30
CA CYS A 11 3.34 -32.35 -24.90
C CYS A 11 3.32 -30.94 -25.49
N GLY A 12 4.32 -30.55 -26.29
CA GLY A 12 4.43 -29.23 -26.90
C GLY A 12 4.65 -28.05 -25.94
N LEU A 13 4.85 -28.33 -24.63
CA LEU A 13 5.05 -27.30 -23.61
C LEU A 13 6.40 -26.60 -23.78
N GLN A 14 6.35 -25.29 -23.82
CA GLN A 14 7.54 -24.47 -23.90
C GLN A 14 8.35 -24.57 -22.59
N GLN A 15 9.62 -24.97 -22.69
CA GLN A 15 10.52 -25.14 -21.56
C GLN A 15 11.50 -23.98 -21.39
N SER A 16 11.73 -23.20 -22.47
CA SER A 16 12.59 -22.03 -22.43
C SER A 16 11.96 -20.87 -23.21
N CYS A 17 12.27 -19.65 -22.80
CA CYS A 17 11.84 -18.45 -23.51
C CYS A 17 12.52 -18.36 -24.88
N PRO A 18 11.77 -18.16 -25.98
CA PRO A 18 12.34 -18.09 -27.33
C PRO A 18 13.31 -16.90 -27.50
N SER A 19 13.11 -15.84 -26.70
CA SER A 19 13.89 -14.61 -26.80
C SER A 19 15.17 -14.62 -25.96
N CYS A 20 15.11 -15.01 -24.68
CA CYS A 20 16.25 -14.98 -23.77
C CYS A 20 16.80 -16.37 -23.38
N LYS A 21 16.18 -17.44 -23.90
CA LYS A 21 16.55 -18.86 -23.67
C LYS A 21 16.56 -19.30 -22.20
N LYS A 22 16.02 -18.51 -21.29
CA LYS A 22 15.91 -18.92 -19.89
C LYS A 22 14.76 -19.87 -19.68
N PRO A 23 14.86 -20.81 -18.72
CA PRO A 23 13.78 -21.74 -18.42
C PRO A 23 12.52 -20.97 -18.00
N VAL A 24 11.36 -21.45 -18.45
CA VAL A 24 10.06 -20.85 -18.17
C VAL A 24 9.13 -21.89 -17.56
N GLU A 25 8.28 -21.45 -16.65
CA GLU A 25 7.29 -22.29 -16.02
C GLU A 25 6.01 -22.39 -16.87
N LYS A 26 5.32 -23.51 -16.76
CA LYS A 26 4.09 -23.81 -17.51
C LYS A 26 2.96 -22.81 -17.33
N THR A 27 2.99 -22.08 -16.22
CA THR A 27 1.97 -21.11 -15.81
C THR A 27 2.25 -19.68 -16.28
N TRP A 28 3.43 -19.44 -16.83
CA TRP A 28 3.83 -18.10 -17.23
C TRP A 28 3.25 -17.71 -18.59
N VAL A 29 2.55 -16.58 -18.62
CA VAL A 29 2.02 -15.97 -19.85
C VAL A 29 3.05 -15.10 -20.55
N ALA A 30 4.02 -14.61 -19.79
CA ALA A 30 5.17 -13.85 -20.29
C ALA A 30 6.42 -14.20 -19.51
N CYS A 31 7.57 -14.13 -20.17
CA CYS A 31 8.86 -14.38 -19.53
C CYS A 31 9.16 -13.27 -18.50
N PRO A 32 9.44 -13.60 -17.23
CA PRO A 32 9.71 -12.59 -16.20
C PRO A 32 11.04 -11.86 -16.39
N VAL A 33 11.91 -12.39 -17.29
CA VAL A 33 13.25 -11.83 -17.55
C VAL A 33 13.23 -10.81 -18.68
N CYS A 34 12.54 -11.08 -19.78
CA CYS A 34 12.54 -10.22 -20.97
C CYS A 34 11.14 -9.71 -21.37
N ALA A 35 10.10 -10.04 -20.59
CA ALA A 35 8.70 -9.71 -20.85
C ALA A 35 8.12 -10.24 -22.18
N GLN A 36 8.85 -11.13 -22.89
CA GLN A 36 8.37 -11.77 -24.12
C GLN A 36 7.13 -12.60 -23.79
N LYS A 37 6.06 -12.40 -24.55
CA LYS A 37 4.88 -13.25 -24.48
C LYS A 37 5.24 -14.68 -24.87
N LEU A 38 4.85 -15.63 -24.05
CA LEU A 38 5.11 -17.05 -24.26
C LEU A 38 3.92 -17.67 -25.00
N ASP A 39 4.21 -18.38 -26.09
CA ASP A 39 3.19 -19.16 -26.78
C ASP A 39 2.90 -20.40 -25.93
N GLN A 40 1.79 -20.38 -25.24
CA GLN A 40 1.32 -21.55 -24.53
C GLN A 40 0.73 -22.54 -25.57
N PRO A 41 1.20 -23.78 -25.59
CA PRO A 41 0.56 -24.79 -26.44
C PRO A 41 -0.89 -24.98 -26.01
N PRO A 42 -1.78 -25.40 -26.91
CA PRO A 42 -3.14 -25.71 -26.58
C PRO A 42 -3.14 -26.83 -25.51
N MET A 43 -3.36 -26.46 -24.26
CA MET A 43 -3.42 -27.41 -23.17
C MET A 43 -4.54 -28.42 -23.44
N ILE A 44 -4.25 -29.69 -23.23
CA ILE A 44 -5.21 -30.77 -23.23
C ILE A 44 -6.30 -30.44 -22.20
N GLY A 45 -7.44 -29.95 -22.69
CA GLY A 45 -8.55 -29.49 -21.87
C GLY A 45 -9.15 -28.17 -22.37
N LYS A 46 -9.78 -28.18 -23.55
CA LYS A 46 -10.55 -27.02 -24.07
C LYS A 46 -11.48 -26.39 -23.04
N GLU A 47 -12.00 -27.17 -22.10
CA GLU A 47 -12.89 -26.71 -21.04
C GLU A 47 -12.17 -25.89 -19.94
N LYS A 48 -10.95 -26.30 -19.52
CA LYS A 48 -10.19 -25.55 -18.52
C LYS A 48 -9.68 -24.20 -19.06
N ASN A 49 -9.31 -24.14 -20.35
CA ASN A 49 -8.90 -22.88 -20.98
C ASN A 49 -10.09 -21.92 -21.16
N ALA A 50 -11.26 -22.43 -21.54
CA ALA A 50 -12.46 -21.61 -21.64
C ALA A 50 -12.86 -21.02 -20.27
N ALA A 51 -12.78 -21.79 -19.20
CA ALA A 51 -13.06 -21.33 -17.85
C ALA A 51 -12.03 -20.28 -17.36
N ALA A 52 -10.74 -20.46 -17.67
CA ALA A 52 -9.68 -19.50 -17.34
C ALA A 52 -9.83 -18.19 -18.13
N ILE A 53 -10.12 -18.26 -19.41
CA ILE A 53 -10.36 -17.08 -20.26
C ILE A 53 -11.60 -16.32 -19.76
N LEU A 54 -12.71 -17.01 -19.50
CA LEU A 54 -13.92 -16.41 -18.93
C LEU A 54 -13.65 -15.76 -17.57
N THR A 55 -12.78 -16.33 -16.76
CA THR A 55 -12.39 -15.75 -15.47
C THR A 55 -11.58 -14.45 -15.66
N LEU A 56 -10.63 -14.41 -16.60
CA LEU A 56 -9.85 -13.22 -16.93
C LEU A 56 -10.72 -12.09 -17.50
N GLU A 57 -11.66 -12.40 -18.38
CA GLU A 57 -12.61 -11.42 -18.90
C GLU A 57 -13.51 -10.86 -17.80
N ARG A 58 -13.99 -11.69 -16.88
CA ARG A 58 -14.77 -11.24 -15.72
C ARG A 58 -13.96 -10.35 -14.79
N ILE A 59 -12.70 -10.70 -14.51
CA ILE A 59 -11.80 -9.86 -13.70
C ILE A 59 -11.63 -8.49 -14.34
N LYS A 60 -11.43 -8.44 -15.67
CA LYS A 60 -11.29 -7.18 -16.41
C LYS A 60 -12.59 -6.36 -16.37
N ASP A 61 -13.75 -6.98 -16.58
CA ASP A 61 -15.07 -6.31 -16.47
C ASP A 61 -15.28 -5.71 -15.07
N TYR A 62 -14.96 -6.47 -14.02
CA TYR A 62 -15.00 -5.94 -12.64
C TYR A 62 -14.02 -4.79 -12.41
N GLN A 63 -12.81 -4.85 -12.94
CA GLN A 63 -11.85 -3.73 -12.86
C GLN A 63 -12.41 -2.45 -13.48
N ASP A 64 -13.01 -2.57 -14.65
CA ASP A 64 -13.60 -1.42 -15.35
C ASP A 64 -14.81 -0.88 -14.58
N ARG A 65 -15.70 -1.73 -14.08
CA ARG A 65 -16.84 -1.33 -13.23
C ARG A 65 -16.38 -0.67 -11.92
N ILE A 66 -15.37 -1.23 -11.24
CA ILE A 66 -14.79 -0.66 -10.03
C ILE A 66 -14.22 0.72 -10.35
N ARG A 67 -13.50 0.86 -11.46
CA ARG A 67 -12.95 2.14 -11.90
C ARG A 67 -14.03 3.18 -12.13
N LEU A 68 -15.17 2.83 -12.71
CA LEU A 68 -16.27 3.75 -13.00
C LEU A 68 -17.10 4.10 -11.76
N SER A 69 -17.47 3.10 -10.96
CA SER A 69 -18.39 3.25 -9.82
C SER A 69 -17.77 3.92 -8.59
N SER A 70 -16.43 3.90 -8.47
CA SER A 70 -15.73 4.37 -7.28
C SER A 70 -14.92 5.65 -7.47
N ARG A 71 -15.31 6.51 -8.43
CA ARG A 71 -14.67 7.81 -8.66
C ARG A 71 -15.26 8.89 -7.75
N PRO A 72 -14.52 9.42 -6.77
CA PRO A 72 -14.99 10.55 -5.97
C PRO A 72 -15.01 11.85 -6.81
N PHE A 73 -15.73 12.85 -6.32
CA PHE A 73 -15.96 14.12 -7.02
C PHE A 73 -14.66 14.82 -7.45
N TYR A 74 -13.65 14.86 -6.59
CA TYR A 74 -12.37 15.52 -6.88
C TYR A 74 -11.58 14.85 -8.00
N GLU A 75 -11.69 13.52 -8.15
CA GLU A 75 -11.08 12.79 -9.27
C GLU A 75 -11.82 13.07 -10.58
N ARG A 76 -13.17 13.06 -10.55
CA ARG A 76 -13.97 13.42 -11.73
C ARG A 76 -13.69 14.84 -12.19
N PHE A 77 -13.52 15.76 -11.25
CA PHE A 77 -13.18 17.15 -11.56
C PHE A 77 -11.79 17.27 -12.19
N ALA A 78 -10.78 16.60 -11.64
CA ALA A 78 -9.43 16.62 -12.21
C ALA A 78 -9.37 15.91 -13.58
N ASP A 79 -10.10 14.79 -13.76
CA ASP A 79 -10.16 14.05 -15.02
C ASP A 79 -10.90 14.81 -16.14
N SER A 80 -11.70 15.85 -15.84
CA SER A 80 -12.38 16.68 -16.85
C SER A 80 -11.44 17.61 -17.62
N LEU A 81 -10.21 17.80 -17.14
CA LEU A 81 -9.21 18.67 -17.74
C LEU A 81 -8.15 17.86 -18.51
N PRO A 82 -7.60 18.38 -19.62
CA PRO A 82 -6.64 17.66 -20.47
C PRO A 82 -5.20 17.66 -19.89
N ILE A 83 -5.07 17.65 -18.56
CA ILE A 83 -3.78 17.63 -17.87
C ILE A 83 -3.72 16.47 -16.88
N LYS A 84 -2.50 16.05 -16.50
CA LYS A 84 -2.33 14.98 -15.50
C LYS A 84 -2.88 15.45 -14.14
N ASN A 85 -3.69 14.65 -13.47
CA ASN A 85 -4.37 15.01 -12.22
C ASN A 85 -3.41 15.52 -11.13
N TRP A 86 -2.25 14.89 -10.95
CA TRP A 86 -1.28 15.34 -9.96
C TRP A 86 -0.77 16.76 -10.26
N LEU A 87 -0.56 17.09 -11.54
CA LEU A 87 -0.14 18.42 -11.99
C LEU A 87 -1.28 19.44 -11.79
N PHE A 88 -2.52 19.04 -12.11
CA PHE A 88 -3.69 19.87 -11.85
C PHE A 88 -3.76 20.31 -10.39
N TRP A 89 -3.64 19.37 -9.44
CA TRP A 89 -3.71 19.71 -8.02
C TRP A 89 -2.56 20.60 -7.56
N ILE A 90 -1.33 20.36 -8.06
CA ILE A 90 -0.20 21.24 -7.79
C ILE A 90 -0.47 22.66 -8.32
N LEU A 91 -1.00 22.80 -9.54
CA LEU A 91 -1.35 24.10 -10.09
C LEU A 91 -2.43 24.81 -9.28
N VAL A 92 -3.45 24.08 -8.82
CA VAL A 92 -4.48 24.65 -7.92
C VAL A 92 -3.83 25.19 -6.63
N GLY A 93 -2.95 24.44 -6.02
CA GLY A 93 -2.22 24.90 -4.83
C GLY A 93 -1.36 26.14 -5.11
N GLN A 94 -0.67 26.17 -6.25
CA GLN A 94 0.12 27.34 -6.66
C GLN A 94 -0.75 28.58 -6.95
N LEU A 95 -1.92 28.40 -7.55
CA LEU A 95 -2.86 29.50 -7.80
C LEU A 95 -3.41 30.07 -6.48
N ILE A 96 -3.70 29.21 -5.50
CA ILE A 96 -4.13 29.66 -4.17
C ILE A 96 -3.01 30.45 -3.49
N MET A 97 -1.77 29.95 -3.55
CA MET A 97 -0.59 30.64 -3.02
C MET A 97 -0.39 31.98 -3.71
N LEU A 98 -0.42 32.02 -5.04
CA LEU A 98 -0.23 33.24 -5.82
C LEU A 98 -1.33 34.27 -5.52
N GLY A 99 -2.58 33.86 -5.41
CA GLY A 99 -3.70 34.73 -5.04
C GLY A 99 -3.48 35.38 -3.66
N HIS A 100 -3.08 34.59 -2.67
CA HIS A 100 -2.74 35.10 -1.34
C HIS A 100 -1.54 36.04 -1.36
N TYR A 101 -0.48 35.67 -2.09
CA TYR A 101 0.71 36.52 -2.28
C TYR A 101 0.38 37.90 -2.87
N LEU A 102 -0.38 37.92 -3.98
CA LEU A 102 -0.77 39.18 -4.62
C LEU A 102 -1.60 40.07 -3.68
N LEU A 103 -2.53 39.44 -2.94
CA LEU A 103 -3.36 40.12 -1.97
C LEU A 103 -2.52 40.71 -0.82
N ALA A 104 -1.65 39.89 -0.23
CA ALA A 104 -0.72 40.35 0.83
C ALA A 104 0.19 41.46 0.38
N ARG A 105 0.75 41.37 -0.83
CA ARG A 105 1.61 42.41 -1.41
C ARG A 105 0.90 43.76 -1.58
N THR A 106 -0.39 43.74 -1.98
CA THR A 106 -1.16 45.03 -2.08
C THR A 106 -1.42 45.66 -0.73
N ARG A 107 -1.27 44.91 0.37
CA ARG A 107 -1.42 45.37 1.76
C ARG A 107 -0.08 45.60 2.48
N GLY A 108 1.03 45.50 1.78
CA GLY A 108 2.37 45.69 2.36
C GLY A 108 2.86 44.57 3.27
N VAL A 109 2.19 43.36 3.23
CA VAL A 109 2.53 42.21 4.05
C VAL A 109 3.41 41.25 3.25
N ASN A 110 4.47 40.73 3.90
CA ASN A 110 5.36 39.72 3.32
C ASN A 110 4.95 38.32 3.82
N ILE A 111 4.40 37.50 2.94
CA ILE A 111 3.94 36.14 3.28
C ILE A 111 5.07 35.15 3.62
N PHE A 112 6.33 35.52 3.35
CA PHE A 112 7.47 34.63 3.67
C PHE A 112 7.84 34.71 5.15
N ASP A 113 7.46 35.79 5.84
CA ASP A 113 7.77 35.98 7.26
C ASP A 113 6.90 35.11 8.17
N ASP A 114 5.71 34.72 7.70
CA ASP A 114 4.73 33.92 8.45
C ASP A 114 4.52 32.49 7.92
N ALA A 115 5.31 32.07 6.94
CA ALA A 115 5.22 30.79 6.28
C ALA A 115 3.85 30.48 5.59
N SER A 116 2.96 31.47 5.43
CA SER A 116 1.63 31.25 4.81
C SER A 116 1.71 30.82 3.34
N TRP A 117 2.79 31.16 2.64
CA TRP A 117 3.09 30.68 1.29
C TRP A 117 3.12 29.15 1.20
N PHE A 118 3.51 28.47 2.28
CA PHE A 118 3.64 27.02 2.31
C PHE A 118 2.28 26.30 2.27
N LEU A 119 1.21 26.95 2.74
CA LEU A 119 -0.14 26.37 2.76
C LEU A 119 -0.63 25.99 1.37
N GLY A 120 -0.42 26.84 0.36
CA GLY A 120 -0.80 26.54 -1.02
C GLY A 120 -0.08 25.31 -1.56
N ILE A 121 1.22 25.17 -1.28
CA ILE A 121 2.01 23.97 -1.63
C ILE A 121 1.43 22.74 -0.93
N MET A 122 1.15 22.83 0.37
CA MET A 122 0.56 21.73 1.14
C MET A 122 -0.79 21.29 0.58
N ILE A 123 -1.67 22.23 0.23
CA ILE A 123 -2.98 21.93 -0.37
C ILE A 123 -2.79 21.14 -1.67
N GLY A 124 -1.96 21.64 -2.57
CA GLY A 124 -1.71 21.03 -3.88
C GLY A 124 -1.11 19.62 -3.77
N LEU A 125 -0.07 19.45 -2.97
CA LEU A 125 0.59 18.16 -2.77
C LEU A 125 -0.33 17.16 -2.04
N THR A 126 -1.04 17.58 -1.00
CA THR A 126 -1.96 16.71 -0.26
C THR A 126 -3.07 16.20 -1.17
N MET A 127 -3.68 17.07 -1.99
CA MET A 127 -4.70 16.66 -2.95
C MET A 127 -4.15 15.73 -4.04
N ALA A 128 -2.93 15.98 -4.56
CA ALA A 128 -2.26 15.10 -5.51
C ALA A 128 -2.00 13.70 -4.90
N PHE A 129 -1.61 13.63 -3.62
CA PHE A 129 -1.41 12.36 -2.92
C PHE A 129 -2.72 11.61 -2.69
N ILE A 130 -3.80 12.32 -2.32
CA ILE A 130 -5.13 11.73 -2.14
C ILE A 130 -5.64 11.14 -3.47
N ASP A 131 -5.55 11.88 -4.57
CA ASP A 131 -5.91 11.39 -5.90
C ASP A 131 -5.10 10.14 -6.29
N LYS A 132 -3.79 10.17 -6.05
CA LYS A 132 -2.90 9.03 -6.30
C LYS A 132 -3.24 7.82 -5.45
N SER A 133 -3.45 8.00 -4.15
CA SER A 133 -3.82 6.94 -3.21
C SER A 133 -5.17 6.33 -3.60
N THR A 134 -6.18 7.14 -3.89
CA THR A 134 -7.52 6.69 -4.31
C THR A 134 -7.47 5.86 -5.60
N LYS A 135 -6.74 6.32 -6.61
CA LYS A 135 -6.51 5.55 -7.85
C LYS A 135 -5.80 4.23 -7.58
N ASN A 136 -4.89 4.24 -6.63
CA ASN A 136 -4.15 3.05 -6.23
C ASN A 136 -5.01 2.04 -5.46
N LEU A 137 -6.08 2.44 -4.77
CA LEU A 137 -6.98 1.52 -4.06
C LEU A 137 -7.70 0.51 -4.98
N ARG A 138 -7.84 0.84 -6.26
CA ARG A 138 -8.52 -0.01 -7.26
C ARG A 138 -7.60 -1.07 -7.87
N LYS A 139 -6.28 -0.82 -7.86
CA LYS A 139 -5.27 -1.67 -8.51
C LYS A 139 -5.06 -3.04 -7.85
N PRO A 140 -5.21 -3.21 -6.53
CA PRO A 140 -5.02 -4.51 -5.89
C PRO A 140 -6.06 -5.58 -6.22
N PHE A 141 -7.20 -5.23 -6.83
CA PHE A 141 -8.30 -6.16 -7.08
C PHE A 141 -7.86 -7.50 -7.70
N PRO A 142 -7.12 -7.57 -8.82
CA PRO A 142 -6.73 -8.85 -9.40
C PRO A 142 -5.86 -9.68 -8.46
N ILE A 143 -4.91 -9.04 -7.80
CA ILE A 143 -3.95 -9.72 -6.92
C ILE A 143 -4.61 -10.19 -5.62
N MET A 144 -5.57 -9.42 -5.12
CA MET A 144 -6.40 -9.86 -3.98
C MET A 144 -7.29 -11.04 -4.39
N PHE A 145 -7.75 -11.07 -5.64
CA PHE A 145 -8.51 -12.19 -6.17
C PHE A 145 -7.66 -13.46 -6.26
N ASP A 146 -6.40 -13.36 -6.67
CA ASP A 146 -5.49 -14.51 -6.81
C ASP A 146 -5.22 -15.24 -5.48
N ILE A 147 -5.39 -14.56 -4.35
CA ILE A 147 -5.14 -15.13 -3.02
C ILE A 147 -6.42 -15.35 -2.20
N VAL A 148 -7.60 -15.18 -2.80
CA VAL A 148 -8.88 -15.45 -2.13
C VAL A 148 -9.53 -16.71 -2.70
N ASP A 149 -10.09 -17.54 -1.82
CA ASP A 149 -10.82 -18.76 -2.17
C ASP A 149 -12.33 -18.48 -2.32
N GLU A 150 -12.65 -17.61 -3.28
CA GLU A 150 -14.05 -17.25 -3.57
C GLU A 150 -14.27 -17.10 -5.09
N PRO A 151 -15.50 -17.33 -5.59
CA PRO A 151 -15.85 -17.07 -6.98
C PRO A 151 -15.63 -15.58 -7.36
N ALA A 152 -15.19 -15.33 -8.60
CA ALA A 152 -14.90 -14.00 -9.10
C ALA A 152 -16.07 -13.01 -8.95
N ASP A 153 -17.31 -13.51 -9.15
CA ASP A 153 -18.51 -12.68 -9.07
C ASP A 153 -18.82 -12.25 -7.63
N GLU A 154 -18.60 -13.12 -6.65
CA GLU A 154 -18.83 -12.81 -5.24
C GLU A 154 -17.76 -11.84 -4.72
N PHE A 155 -16.50 -12.14 -5.00
CA PHE A 155 -15.41 -11.28 -4.60
C PHE A 155 -15.46 -9.92 -5.30
N GLY A 156 -15.77 -9.88 -6.62
CA GLY A 156 -15.90 -8.64 -7.38
C GLY A 156 -17.01 -7.74 -6.85
N LYS A 157 -18.20 -8.28 -6.57
CA LYS A 157 -19.31 -7.53 -5.94
C LYS A 157 -18.93 -7.02 -4.55
N TRP A 158 -18.30 -7.86 -3.73
CA TRP A 158 -17.86 -7.49 -2.40
C TRP A 158 -16.86 -6.33 -2.44
N PHE A 159 -15.83 -6.42 -3.29
CA PHE A 159 -14.80 -5.40 -3.43
C PHE A 159 -15.40 -4.07 -3.94
N MET A 160 -16.23 -4.14 -4.99
CA MET A 160 -16.89 -2.99 -5.56
C MET A 160 -17.77 -2.27 -4.54
N ASN A 161 -18.59 -3.01 -3.77
CA ASN A 161 -19.48 -2.43 -2.77
C ASN A 161 -18.69 -1.73 -1.65
N HIS A 162 -17.63 -2.36 -1.13
CA HIS A 162 -16.81 -1.76 -0.08
C HIS A 162 -16.11 -0.47 -0.55
N LEU A 163 -15.63 -0.47 -1.79
CA LEU A 163 -14.93 0.68 -2.34
C LEU A 163 -15.89 1.80 -2.72
N SER A 164 -16.99 1.48 -3.41
CA SER A 164 -18.00 2.48 -3.81
C SER A 164 -18.68 3.14 -2.62
N ASP A 165 -19.05 2.36 -1.59
CA ASP A 165 -19.64 2.88 -0.36
C ASP A 165 -18.66 3.76 0.41
N GLY A 166 -17.39 3.37 0.46
CA GLY A 166 -16.34 4.14 1.09
C GLY A 166 -16.11 5.49 0.43
N LEU A 167 -16.07 5.52 -0.91
CA LEU A 167 -15.75 6.69 -1.74
C LEU A 167 -16.99 7.52 -2.14
N LYS A 168 -18.18 7.25 -1.60
CA LYS A 168 -19.37 8.09 -1.84
C LYS A 168 -19.07 9.55 -1.54
N ASP A 169 -19.43 10.44 -2.47
CA ASP A 169 -19.20 11.88 -2.35
C ASP A 169 -19.70 12.46 -1.03
N ARG A 170 -20.89 12.09 -0.60
CA ARG A 170 -21.47 12.56 0.67
C ARG A 170 -20.56 12.28 1.87
N ASN A 171 -19.98 11.08 1.91
CA ASN A 171 -19.07 10.69 2.99
C ASN A 171 -17.75 11.43 2.90
N MET A 172 -17.18 11.52 1.68
CA MET A 172 -15.94 12.24 1.45
C MET A 172 -16.09 13.73 1.81
N LEU A 173 -17.14 14.39 1.30
CA LEU A 173 -17.45 15.79 1.61
C LEU A 173 -17.69 16.01 3.10
N GLY A 174 -18.42 15.11 3.78
CA GLY A 174 -18.66 15.23 5.22
C GLY A 174 -17.38 15.27 6.04
N TYR A 175 -16.43 14.38 5.77
CA TYR A 175 -15.11 14.40 6.43
C TYR A 175 -14.29 15.63 6.03
N GLY A 176 -14.30 16.01 4.74
CA GLY A 176 -13.63 17.22 4.29
C GLY A 176 -14.15 18.47 5.00
N LEU A 177 -15.46 18.68 5.03
CA LEU A 177 -16.09 19.84 5.70
C LEU A 177 -15.79 19.85 7.20
N LEU A 178 -15.91 18.69 7.87
CA LEU A 178 -15.63 18.59 9.30
C LEU A 178 -14.19 19.01 9.62
N PHE A 179 -13.21 18.39 8.95
CA PHE A 179 -11.80 18.70 9.20
C PHE A 179 -11.41 20.11 8.74
N GLY A 180 -12.01 20.59 7.63
CA GLY A 180 -11.84 21.95 7.15
C GLY A 180 -12.29 22.98 8.19
N SER A 181 -13.50 22.81 8.74
CA SER A 181 -14.05 23.69 9.77
C SER A 181 -13.23 23.64 11.06
N ILE A 182 -12.82 22.46 11.52
CA ILE A 182 -11.96 22.32 12.70
C ILE A 182 -10.63 23.03 12.47
N ASN A 183 -9.98 22.83 11.33
CA ASN A 183 -8.69 23.43 11.05
C ASN A 183 -8.76 24.95 10.93
N ALA A 184 -9.79 25.49 10.28
CA ALA A 184 -10.03 26.92 10.23
C ALA A 184 -10.24 27.53 11.64
N ALA A 185 -11.05 26.86 12.51
CA ALA A 185 -11.25 27.28 13.87
C ALA A 185 -9.94 27.25 14.69
N LEU A 186 -9.16 26.21 14.57
CA LEU A 186 -7.85 26.09 15.23
C LEU A 186 -6.87 27.19 14.78
N GLY A 187 -6.88 27.57 13.49
CA GLY A 187 -6.08 28.68 13.00
C GLY A 187 -6.40 29.99 13.73
N HIS A 188 -7.68 30.27 13.99
CA HIS A 188 -8.07 31.45 14.77
C HIS A 188 -7.68 31.34 16.27
N ILE A 189 -7.75 30.14 16.87
CA ILE A 189 -7.34 29.92 18.26
C ILE A 189 -5.84 30.11 18.43
N TYR A 190 -5.02 29.69 17.45
CA TYR A 190 -3.56 29.86 17.48
C TYR A 190 -3.09 31.29 17.30
N GLY A 191 -3.98 32.17 16.84
CA GLY A 191 -3.73 33.57 16.57
C GLY A 191 -3.61 33.84 15.06
N VAL A 192 -4.26 34.91 14.65
CA VAL A 192 -4.22 35.42 13.28
C VAL A 192 -3.30 36.64 13.26
N TRP A 193 -2.28 36.59 12.41
CA TRP A 193 -1.24 37.66 12.37
C TRP A 193 -1.66 38.89 11.61
N TYR A 194 -2.81 38.88 10.94
CA TYR A 194 -3.22 39.99 10.09
C TYR A 194 -4.28 40.85 10.78
N GLU A 195 -4.12 42.17 10.70
CA GLU A 195 -5.16 43.12 11.10
C GLU A 195 -6.19 43.35 9.98
N ASP A 196 -5.78 43.13 8.72
CA ASP A 196 -6.63 43.31 7.55
C ASP A 196 -7.64 42.17 7.42
N PRO A 197 -8.97 42.47 7.43
CA PRO A 197 -10.03 41.44 7.39
C PRO A 197 -10.01 40.62 6.10
N VAL A 198 -9.50 41.14 5.00
CA VAL A 198 -9.42 40.41 3.73
C VAL A 198 -8.28 39.40 3.76
N LEU A 199 -7.16 39.75 4.40
CA LEU A 199 -6.05 38.80 4.63
C LEU A 199 -6.47 37.71 5.64
N ILE A 200 -7.18 38.09 6.70
CA ILE A 200 -7.76 37.10 7.65
C ILE A 200 -8.66 36.12 6.91
N LEU A 201 -9.55 36.58 6.05
CA LEU A 201 -10.42 35.70 5.26
C LEU A 201 -9.62 34.80 4.34
N SER A 202 -8.60 35.34 3.66
CA SER A 202 -7.76 34.60 2.74
C SER A 202 -7.00 33.46 3.44
N ILE A 203 -6.36 33.71 4.59
CA ILE A 203 -5.66 32.69 5.37
C ILE A 203 -6.63 31.66 5.96
N THR A 204 -7.80 32.09 6.42
CA THR A 204 -8.85 31.19 6.93
C THR A 204 -9.34 30.22 5.85
N VAL A 205 -9.50 30.71 4.62
CA VAL A 205 -9.86 29.85 3.47
C VAL A 205 -8.75 28.82 3.22
N GLN A 206 -7.47 29.20 3.30
CA GLN A 206 -6.38 28.26 3.13
C GLN A 206 -6.34 27.22 4.25
N TRP A 207 -6.54 27.60 5.52
CA TRP A 207 -6.65 26.65 6.63
C TRP A 207 -7.84 25.72 6.46
N PHE A 208 -8.97 26.24 6.00
CA PHE A 208 -10.11 25.39 5.66
C PHE A 208 -9.77 24.39 4.55
N LEU A 209 -9.14 24.83 3.47
CA LEU A 209 -8.82 23.95 2.33
C LEU A 209 -7.80 22.86 2.68
N ILE A 210 -6.75 23.16 3.46
CA ILE A 210 -5.82 22.12 3.90
C ILE A 210 -6.46 21.14 4.87
N GLY A 211 -7.30 21.63 5.79
CA GLY A 211 -8.11 20.79 6.66
C GLY A 211 -9.09 19.92 5.88
N PHE A 212 -9.74 20.50 4.86
CA PHE A 212 -10.62 19.76 3.96
C PHE A 212 -9.88 18.62 3.24
N ALA A 213 -8.71 18.91 2.67
CA ALA A 213 -7.85 17.89 2.07
C ALA A 213 -7.43 16.82 3.10
N ALA A 214 -7.04 17.23 4.31
CA ALA A 214 -6.71 16.28 5.39
C ALA A 214 -7.91 15.36 5.74
N GLY A 215 -9.12 15.89 5.77
CA GLY A 215 -10.35 15.12 6.00
C GLY A 215 -10.64 14.10 4.90
N LEU A 216 -10.43 14.48 3.62
CA LEU A 216 -10.52 13.54 2.50
C LEU A 216 -9.47 12.42 2.63
N GLY A 217 -8.24 12.78 2.96
CA GLY A 217 -7.17 11.82 3.23
C GLY A 217 -7.55 10.88 4.37
N PHE A 218 -7.93 11.41 5.53
CA PHE A 218 -8.32 10.63 6.70
C PHE A 218 -9.43 9.61 6.37
N LYS A 219 -10.44 10.03 5.61
CA LYS A 219 -11.48 9.11 5.12
C LYS A 219 -10.90 8.04 4.20
N GLY A 220 -9.97 8.39 3.30
CA GLY A 220 -9.22 7.45 2.47
C GLY A 220 -8.50 6.38 3.31
N GLY A 221 -7.83 6.79 4.37
CA GLY A 221 -7.18 5.89 5.34
C GLY A 221 -8.16 4.91 6.00
N ILE A 222 -9.33 5.39 6.43
CA ILE A 222 -10.38 4.52 6.98
C ILE A 222 -10.84 3.48 5.96
N ILE A 223 -10.95 3.85 4.68
CA ILE A 223 -11.33 2.93 3.61
C ILE A 223 -10.27 1.84 3.45
N ILE A 224 -8.97 2.20 3.41
CA ILE A 224 -7.86 1.26 3.33
C ILE A 224 -7.92 0.26 4.49
N ILE A 225 -8.06 0.75 5.73
CA ILE A 225 -8.12 -0.08 6.93
C ILE A 225 -9.31 -1.04 6.87
N LYS A 226 -10.50 -0.54 6.52
CA LYS A 226 -11.72 -1.36 6.44
C LYS A 226 -11.67 -2.38 5.31
N LEU A 227 -11.26 -1.97 4.11
CA LEU A 227 -11.17 -2.85 2.95
C LEU A 227 -10.20 -3.99 3.21
N THR A 228 -8.98 -3.68 3.63
CA THR A 228 -7.93 -4.67 3.86
C THR A 228 -8.22 -5.52 5.11
N GLY A 229 -8.74 -4.91 6.18
CA GLY A 229 -9.14 -5.62 7.39
C GLY A 229 -10.27 -6.61 7.14
N ASN A 230 -11.26 -6.26 6.30
CA ASN A 230 -12.35 -7.16 5.90
C ASN A 230 -11.86 -8.21 4.90
N PHE A 231 -10.95 -7.86 3.98
CA PHE A 231 -10.27 -8.83 3.13
C PHE A 231 -9.54 -9.90 3.94
N GLY A 232 -8.83 -9.51 4.99
CA GLY A 232 -8.17 -10.45 5.89
C GLY A 232 -9.11 -11.43 6.61
N LYS A 233 -10.44 -11.21 6.61
CA LYS A 233 -11.43 -12.16 7.15
C LYS A 233 -11.85 -13.22 6.12
N LYS A 234 -11.66 -12.96 4.82
CA LYS A 234 -12.01 -13.87 3.72
C LYS A 234 -11.18 -15.15 3.76
N PRO A 235 -11.66 -16.27 3.19
CA PRO A 235 -10.83 -17.46 3.03
C PRO A 235 -9.67 -17.15 2.09
N LEU A 236 -8.43 -17.14 2.62
CA LEU A 236 -7.23 -16.82 1.87
C LEU A 236 -6.43 -18.11 1.59
N ILE A 237 -5.96 -18.24 0.35
CA ILE A 237 -5.05 -19.28 -0.10
C ILE A 237 -3.66 -18.64 -0.22
N PHE A 238 -2.70 -19.17 0.52
CA PHE A 238 -1.31 -18.76 0.42
C PHE A 238 -0.49 -19.84 -0.27
N ASN A 239 0.48 -19.44 -1.07
CA ASN A 239 1.40 -20.33 -1.72
C ASN A 239 2.79 -20.21 -1.08
N SER A 240 3.27 -21.33 -0.48
CA SER A 240 4.61 -21.40 0.13
C SER A 240 5.74 -21.27 -0.89
N GLU A 241 5.48 -21.62 -2.16
CA GLU A 241 6.44 -21.54 -3.27
C GLU A 241 6.45 -20.15 -3.94
N SER A 242 5.64 -19.22 -3.45
CA SER A 242 5.56 -17.88 -4.04
C SER A 242 6.92 -17.18 -4.00
N ILE A 243 7.36 -16.69 -5.15
CA ILE A 243 8.64 -15.98 -5.34
C ILE A 243 8.75 -14.75 -4.44
N ASP A 244 7.62 -14.22 -4.00
CA ASP A 244 7.56 -13.03 -3.15
C ASP A 244 7.98 -13.29 -1.68
N GLY A 245 8.13 -14.54 -1.29
CA GLY A 245 8.44 -14.96 0.08
C GLY A 245 7.37 -14.60 1.12
N CYS A 246 6.19 -14.16 0.67
CA CYS A 246 5.07 -13.69 1.50
C CYS A 246 3.75 -14.39 1.11
N GLY A 247 3.82 -15.56 0.49
CA GLY A 247 2.64 -16.34 0.10
C GLY A 247 1.75 -15.70 -0.96
N GLY A 248 2.29 -14.82 -1.81
CA GLY A 248 1.54 -14.08 -2.84
C GLY A 248 1.01 -12.72 -2.36
N SER A 249 1.22 -12.36 -1.09
CA SER A 249 0.62 -11.15 -0.49
C SER A 249 1.52 -9.90 -0.48
N SER A 250 2.77 -9.96 -0.95
CA SER A 250 3.74 -8.86 -0.84
C SER A 250 3.33 -7.59 -1.59
N TYR A 251 2.61 -7.75 -2.71
CA TYR A 251 2.12 -6.60 -3.46
C TYR A 251 1.12 -5.77 -2.64
N LEU A 252 0.22 -6.44 -1.91
CA LEU A 252 -0.73 -5.75 -1.03
C LEU A 252 0.02 -5.00 0.08
N GLY A 253 1.03 -5.65 0.67
CA GLY A 253 1.90 -5.00 1.65
C GLY A 253 2.58 -3.75 1.09
N ARG A 254 3.20 -3.82 -0.09
CA ARG A 254 3.83 -2.66 -0.75
C ARG A 254 2.87 -1.51 -1.00
N LYS A 255 1.61 -1.82 -1.33
CA LYS A 255 0.59 -0.80 -1.54
C LYS A 255 0.26 -0.04 -0.27
N ILE A 256 0.03 -0.75 0.81
CA ILE A 256 -0.27 -0.16 2.11
C ILE A 256 0.93 0.64 2.63
N LEU A 257 2.14 0.12 2.42
CA LEU A 257 3.38 0.82 2.74
C LEU A 257 3.49 2.15 1.99
N PHE A 258 3.17 2.15 0.72
CA PHE A 258 3.16 3.37 -0.09
C PHE A 258 2.13 4.39 0.41
N ASP A 259 0.91 3.95 0.72
CA ASP A 259 -0.11 4.85 1.25
C ASP A 259 0.29 5.39 2.64
N ALA A 260 0.83 4.56 3.53
CA ALA A 260 1.37 5.01 4.81
C ALA A 260 2.51 6.03 4.64
N PHE A 261 3.39 5.84 3.65
CA PHE A 261 4.44 6.79 3.31
C PHE A 261 3.88 8.15 2.86
N LEU A 262 2.82 8.18 2.05
CA LEU A 262 2.18 9.44 1.67
C LEU A 262 1.63 10.21 2.88
N TYR A 263 1.01 9.52 3.84
CA TYR A 263 0.55 10.14 5.09
C TYR A 263 1.69 10.68 5.92
N PHE A 264 2.80 9.95 5.95
CA PHE A 264 4.00 10.43 6.64
C PHE A 264 4.55 11.71 6.04
N VAL A 265 4.64 11.80 4.69
CA VAL A 265 5.09 13.01 3.99
C VAL A 265 4.17 14.20 4.29
N VAL A 266 2.85 13.99 4.30
CA VAL A 266 1.90 15.03 4.72
C VAL A 266 2.16 15.43 6.18
N GLY A 267 2.44 14.47 7.06
CA GLY A 267 2.80 14.74 8.46
C GLY A 267 4.06 15.61 8.58
N LEU A 268 5.09 15.34 7.79
CA LEU A 268 6.30 16.18 7.74
C LEU A 268 5.99 17.61 7.27
N MET A 269 5.15 17.77 6.26
CA MET A 269 4.74 19.09 5.79
C MET A 269 3.96 19.86 6.87
N VAL A 270 3.03 19.19 7.57
CA VAL A 270 2.30 19.80 8.70
C VAL A 270 3.26 20.21 9.80
N ALA A 271 4.18 19.33 10.19
CA ALA A 271 5.17 19.64 11.22
C ALA A 271 6.06 20.83 10.80
N GLY A 272 6.55 20.82 9.57
CA GLY A 272 7.36 21.93 9.02
C GLY A 272 6.62 23.26 9.07
N TYR A 273 5.36 23.29 8.63
CA TYR A 273 4.53 24.50 8.69
C TYR A 273 4.31 24.97 10.13
N VAL A 274 3.89 24.07 11.01
CA VAL A 274 3.57 24.42 12.40
C VAL A 274 4.80 24.90 13.16
N LEU A 275 5.96 24.29 12.93
CA LEU A 275 7.20 24.66 13.62
C LEU A 275 7.86 25.95 13.06
N SER A 276 7.60 26.30 11.80
CA SER A 276 8.13 27.52 11.18
C SER A 276 7.23 28.74 11.34
N SER A 277 5.97 28.56 11.72
CA SER A 277 5.02 29.67 11.86
C SER A 277 5.14 30.35 13.23
N PRO A 278 5.16 31.71 13.29
CA PRO A 278 5.22 32.47 14.53
C PRO A 278 3.83 32.58 15.19
N TRP A 279 3.40 31.54 15.91
CA TRP A 279 2.08 31.52 16.56
C TRP A 279 2.00 32.48 17.74
N GLU A 280 1.11 33.48 17.70
CA GLU A 280 0.96 34.51 18.74
C GLU A 280 0.66 33.91 20.11
N ASN A 281 -0.24 32.93 20.15
CA ASN A 281 -0.70 32.31 21.39
C ASN A 281 0.07 31.03 21.76
N ALA A 282 1.21 30.73 21.10
CA ALA A 282 1.95 29.50 21.30
C ALA A 282 2.46 29.27 22.73
N GLN A 283 2.60 30.34 23.53
CA GLN A 283 3.06 30.25 24.91
C GLN A 283 2.00 29.75 25.89
N ALA A 284 0.70 29.84 25.54
CA ALA A 284 -0.36 29.32 26.40
C ALA A 284 -0.29 27.79 26.43
N PRO A 285 -0.29 27.13 27.63
CA PRO A 285 -0.10 25.68 27.74
C PRO A 285 -1.13 24.85 26.96
N LEU A 286 -2.39 25.29 26.94
CA LEU A 286 -3.44 24.64 26.18
C LEU A 286 -3.14 24.65 24.69
N ILE A 287 -2.74 25.78 24.16
CA ILE A 287 -2.44 26.01 22.74
C ILE A 287 -1.19 25.23 22.33
N LYS A 288 -0.16 25.25 23.16
CA LYS A 288 1.05 24.43 22.98
C LYS A 288 0.69 22.94 22.83
N ASN A 289 -0.16 22.40 23.72
CA ASN A 289 -0.60 21.02 23.67
C ASN A 289 -1.45 20.72 22.42
N LEU A 290 -2.30 21.64 21.98
CA LEU A 290 -3.07 21.49 20.73
C LEU A 290 -2.15 21.46 19.49
N ILE A 291 -1.15 22.33 19.43
CA ILE A 291 -0.12 22.34 18.36
C ILE A 291 0.60 21.01 18.30
N TYR A 292 1.06 20.47 19.44
CA TYR A 292 1.72 19.14 19.47
C TYR A 292 0.80 18.01 19.05
N SER A 293 -0.46 18.04 19.48
CA SER A 293 -1.46 17.06 19.06
C SER A 293 -1.69 17.10 17.56
N TRP A 294 -1.67 18.29 16.95
CA TRP A 294 -1.82 18.48 15.51
C TRP A 294 -0.63 17.93 14.72
N ILE A 295 0.60 18.12 15.23
CA ILE A 295 1.81 17.51 14.66
C ILE A 295 1.76 15.99 14.81
N ALA A 296 1.40 15.46 15.99
CA ALA A 296 1.39 14.03 16.26
C ALA A 296 0.34 13.25 15.46
N PHE A 297 -0.81 13.89 15.15
CA PHE A 297 -1.95 13.23 14.52
C PHE A 297 -1.63 12.51 13.18
N PRO A 298 -0.94 13.12 12.19
CA PRO A 298 -0.58 12.43 10.95
C PRO A 298 0.35 11.22 11.18
N TYR A 299 1.24 11.28 12.17
CA TYR A 299 2.13 10.16 12.50
C TYR A 299 1.36 9.00 13.12
N VAL A 300 0.42 9.28 14.02
CA VAL A 300 -0.49 8.26 14.56
C VAL A 300 -1.32 7.62 13.44
N CYS A 301 -1.84 8.42 12.51
CA CYS A 301 -2.55 7.92 11.32
C CYS A 301 -1.64 7.05 10.44
N THR A 302 -0.38 7.43 10.25
CA THR A 302 0.60 6.64 9.49
C THR A 302 0.83 5.27 10.14
N LEU A 303 1.05 5.22 11.46
CA LEU A 303 1.22 3.97 12.20
C LEU A 303 -0.05 3.11 12.14
N ALA A 304 -1.21 3.72 12.30
CA ALA A 304 -2.50 3.02 12.19
C ALA A 304 -2.68 2.41 10.79
N LEU A 305 -2.38 3.16 9.73
CA LEU A 305 -2.42 2.67 8.34
C LEU A 305 -1.40 1.57 8.08
N PHE A 306 -0.26 1.59 8.76
CA PHE A 306 0.76 0.57 8.61
C PHE A 306 0.36 -0.75 9.28
N PHE A 307 -0.11 -0.73 10.53
CA PHE A 307 -0.35 -1.93 11.32
C PHE A 307 -1.77 -2.49 11.19
N MET A 308 -2.81 -1.63 11.26
CA MET A 308 -4.20 -2.10 11.36
C MET A 308 -4.69 -2.89 10.14
N PRO A 309 -4.44 -2.46 8.88
CA PRO A 309 -4.96 -3.16 7.72
C PRO A 309 -4.44 -4.57 7.59
N ILE A 310 -3.18 -4.78 7.97
CA ILE A 310 -2.41 -5.99 7.67
C ILE A 310 -2.46 -7.02 8.77
N ASN A 311 -2.80 -6.63 9.99
CA ASN A 311 -2.76 -7.52 11.15
C ASN A 311 -3.55 -8.83 10.92
N LYS A 312 -4.72 -8.77 10.27
CA LYS A 312 -5.53 -9.97 9.96
C LYS A 312 -4.85 -10.89 8.95
N ILE A 313 -4.20 -10.33 7.96
CA ILE A 313 -3.45 -11.08 6.94
C ILE A 313 -2.21 -11.70 7.58
N HIS A 314 -1.48 -10.94 8.39
CA HIS A 314 -0.35 -11.45 9.18
C HIS A 314 -0.74 -12.66 10.04
N GLN A 315 -1.85 -12.57 10.80
CA GLN A 315 -2.31 -13.68 11.63
C GLN A 315 -2.62 -14.94 10.80
N LYS A 316 -3.20 -14.79 9.61
CA LYS A 316 -3.48 -15.93 8.72
C LYS A 316 -2.22 -16.49 8.09
N LEU A 317 -1.28 -15.64 7.65
CA LEU A 317 0.03 -16.08 7.15
C LEU A 317 0.82 -16.83 8.23
N ALA A 318 0.81 -16.34 9.47
CA ALA A 318 1.47 -17.01 10.58
C ALA A 318 0.87 -18.39 10.87
N LYS A 319 -0.47 -18.50 10.85
CA LYS A 319 -1.17 -19.78 11.02
C LYS A 319 -0.89 -20.75 9.86
N PHE A 320 -0.91 -20.24 8.63
CA PHE A 320 -0.58 -21.03 7.45
C PHE A 320 0.86 -21.57 7.55
N LYS A 321 1.84 -20.70 7.81
CA LYS A 321 3.24 -21.09 7.97
C LYS A 321 3.41 -22.16 9.05
N ALA A 322 2.80 -21.97 10.22
CA ALA A 322 2.88 -22.93 11.33
C ALA A 322 2.27 -24.29 10.94
N LYS A 323 1.12 -24.29 10.25
CA LYS A 323 0.46 -25.50 9.77
C LYS A 323 1.34 -26.27 8.78
N GLU A 324 1.85 -25.59 7.75
CA GLU A 324 2.73 -26.19 6.74
C GLU A 324 4.02 -26.73 7.37
N GLN A 325 4.65 -25.97 8.26
CA GLN A 325 5.84 -26.46 8.97
C GLN A 325 5.56 -27.71 9.79
N ASN A 326 4.40 -27.81 10.44
CA ASN A 326 4.06 -29.00 11.23
C ASN A 326 3.81 -30.21 10.33
N ILE A 327 3.12 -30.05 9.20
CA ILE A 327 2.91 -31.12 8.21
C ILE A 327 4.25 -31.62 7.66
N LEU A 328 5.11 -30.70 7.22
CA LEU A 328 6.42 -31.05 6.65
C LEU A 328 7.36 -31.69 7.69
N ARG A 329 7.33 -31.22 8.94
CA ARG A 329 8.09 -31.83 10.04
C ARG A 329 7.61 -33.26 10.35
N ALA A 330 6.31 -33.48 10.35
CA ALA A 330 5.75 -34.82 10.55
C ALA A 330 6.15 -35.78 9.40
N ARG A 331 6.03 -35.31 8.14
CA ARG A 331 6.46 -36.06 6.94
C ARG A 331 7.96 -36.36 6.97
N ARG A 332 8.79 -35.36 7.31
CA ARG A 332 10.22 -35.56 7.47
C ARG A 332 10.54 -36.63 8.53
N LYS A 333 9.85 -36.55 9.68
CA LYS A 333 10.05 -37.53 10.78
C LYS A 333 9.68 -38.95 10.34
N SER A 334 8.59 -39.12 9.63
CA SER A 334 8.16 -40.43 9.09
C SER A 334 9.23 -40.97 8.12
N LEU A 335 9.64 -40.19 7.13
CA LEU A 335 10.67 -40.61 6.17
C LEU A 335 12.01 -40.92 6.84
N TYR A 336 12.40 -40.14 7.86
CA TYR A 336 13.61 -40.41 8.60
C TYR A 336 13.57 -41.71 9.39
N LEU A 337 12.41 -42.07 9.99
CA LEU A 337 12.22 -43.34 10.69
C LEU A 337 12.22 -44.53 9.71
N ASP A 338 11.62 -44.39 8.53
CA ASP A 338 11.63 -45.39 7.48
C ASP A 338 13.04 -45.69 6.94
N LEU A 339 13.89 -44.67 6.85
CA LEU A 339 15.27 -44.73 6.35
C LEU A 339 16.29 -45.04 7.45
N ALA A 340 15.90 -45.10 8.74
CA ALA A 340 16.83 -45.42 9.82
C ALA A 340 17.42 -46.83 9.61
N VAL A 341 18.75 -46.95 9.74
CA VAL A 341 19.51 -48.17 9.44
C VAL A 341 19.01 -49.38 10.23
N ASP A 342 18.48 -49.13 11.44
CA ASP A 342 17.96 -50.17 12.31
C ASP A 342 16.47 -50.47 12.08
N SER A 343 15.78 -49.76 11.16
CA SER A 343 14.37 -50.03 10.87
C SER A 343 14.24 -51.31 10.04
N GLU A 344 13.32 -52.16 10.43
CA GLU A 344 12.97 -53.38 9.70
C GLU A 344 12.56 -53.05 8.26
N ARG A 345 11.90 -51.91 8.06
CA ARG A 345 11.49 -51.40 6.75
C ARG A 345 12.65 -51.01 5.86
N CYS A 346 13.70 -50.40 6.40
CA CYS A 346 14.92 -50.04 5.65
C CYS A 346 15.66 -51.30 5.16
N ARG A 347 15.66 -52.39 5.98
CA ARG A 347 16.29 -53.66 5.61
C ARG A 347 15.55 -54.40 4.48
N LEU A 348 14.24 -54.18 4.37
CA LEU A 348 13.38 -54.82 3.37
C LEU A 348 13.22 -53.98 2.08
N MET A 349 13.68 -52.73 2.08
CA MET A 349 13.61 -51.84 0.91
C MET A 349 14.57 -52.28 -0.18
N GLU A 350 14.10 -52.31 -1.41
CA GLU A 350 14.94 -52.42 -2.59
C GLU A 350 15.76 -51.09 -2.79
N ASP A 351 16.90 -51.16 -3.44
CA ASP A 351 17.78 -50.00 -3.67
C ASP A 351 17.06 -48.85 -4.39
N ALA A 352 16.16 -49.14 -5.35
CA ALA A 352 15.34 -48.15 -6.04
C ALA A 352 14.35 -47.45 -5.14
N GLU A 353 13.73 -48.19 -4.21
CA GLU A 353 12.78 -47.66 -3.22
C GLU A 353 13.54 -46.74 -2.21
N ARG A 354 14.74 -47.15 -1.79
CA ARG A 354 15.61 -46.37 -0.89
C ARG A 354 16.03 -45.07 -1.54
N GLU A 355 16.43 -45.09 -2.81
CA GLU A 355 16.79 -43.88 -3.57
C GLU A 355 15.59 -42.92 -3.68
N THR A 356 14.41 -43.46 -3.97
CA THR A 356 13.15 -42.66 -4.01
C THR A 356 12.82 -42.04 -2.65
N ALA A 357 12.99 -42.78 -1.56
CA ALA A 357 12.76 -42.30 -0.21
C ALA A 357 13.76 -41.18 0.21
N LEU A 358 15.04 -41.32 -0.18
CA LEU A 358 16.07 -40.30 0.02
C LEU A 358 15.76 -39.02 -0.77
N LYS A 359 15.33 -39.15 -2.03
CA LYS A 359 14.89 -38.01 -2.83
C LYS A 359 13.72 -37.29 -2.18
N ASN A 360 12.67 -38.05 -1.78
CA ASN A 360 11.53 -37.48 -1.08
C ASN A 360 11.91 -36.77 0.24
N LEU A 361 12.87 -37.31 0.99
CA LEU A 361 13.40 -36.65 2.20
C LEU A 361 14.08 -35.33 1.86
N THR A 362 14.90 -35.29 0.80
CA THR A 362 15.59 -34.10 0.33
C THR A 362 14.59 -33.03 -0.12
N ASP A 363 13.54 -33.41 -0.84
CA ASP A 363 12.47 -32.53 -1.28
C ASP A 363 11.73 -31.93 -0.07
N VAL A 364 11.33 -32.74 0.91
CA VAL A 364 10.68 -32.28 2.13
C VAL A 364 11.55 -31.35 2.97
N VAL A 365 12.87 -31.60 3.03
CA VAL A 365 13.82 -30.71 3.73
C VAL A 365 13.92 -29.38 3.02
N THR A 366 13.94 -29.38 1.69
CA THR A 366 13.97 -28.19 0.84
C THR A 366 12.70 -27.36 1.02
N GLU A 367 11.53 -27.97 0.93
CA GLU A 367 10.22 -27.34 1.17
C GLU A 367 10.15 -26.75 2.60
N LEU A 368 10.60 -27.50 3.60
CA LEU A 368 10.61 -27.02 4.99
C LEU A 368 11.50 -25.80 5.16
N ARG A 369 12.63 -25.75 4.45
CA ARG A 369 13.52 -24.57 4.44
C ARG A 369 12.84 -23.38 3.77
N GLN A 370 12.16 -23.56 2.64
CA GLN A 370 11.41 -22.51 1.95
C GLN A 370 10.30 -21.95 2.85
N VAL A 371 9.47 -22.82 3.44
CA VAL A 371 8.41 -22.41 4.37
C VAL A 371 8.99 -21.71 5.61
N SER A 372 10.14 -22.16 6.11
CA SER A 372 10.79 -21.52 7.28
C SER A 372 11.25 -20.08 6.98
N GLN A 373 11.69 -19.82 5.76
CA GLN A 373 12.15 -18.50 5.30
C GLN A 373 10.99 -17.58 4.90
N MET A 374 9.79 -18.11 4.70
CA MET A 374 8.60 -17.33 4.37
C MET A 374 8.32 -16.28 5.45
N SER A 375 8.11 -15.03 5.05
CA SER A 375 7.68 -13.95 5.94
C SER A 375 6.24 -14.18 6.41
N THR A 376 5.96 -13.91 7.67
CA THR A 376 4.59 -13.87 8.19
C THR A 376 3.93 -12.51 7.99
N TRP A 377 4.70 -11.49 7.66
CA TRP A 377 4.20 -10.19 7.27
C TRP A 377 4.17 -10.09 5.74
N PRO A 378 3.17 -9.46 5.14
CA PRO A 378 3.12 -9.26 3.69
C PRO A 378 4.11 -8.17 3.22
N TYR A 379 5.23 -8.07 3.91
CA TYR A 379 6.34 -7.18 3.60
C TYR A 379 7.62 -7.99 3.43
N ASN A 380 8.35 -7.72 2.38
CA ASN A 380 9.73 -8.13 2.28
C ASN A 380 10.56 -7.27 3.27
N SER A 381 11.52 -7.89 3.97
CA SER A 381 12.42 -7.22 4.91
C SER A 381 13.09 -5.98 4.32
N ARG A 382 13.51 -6.05 3.06
CA ARG A 382 14.11 -4.93 2.33
C ARG A 382 13.17 -3.73 2.22
N ASN A 383 11.90 -3.96 1.86
CA ASN A 383 10.90 -2.88 1.73
C ASN A 383 10.61 -2.24 3.10
N LEU A 384 10.57 -3.05 4.14
CA LEU A 384 10.37 -2.60 5.51
C LEU A 384 11.53 -1.74 5.99
N THR A 385 12.76 -2.20 5.80
CA THR A 385 13.97 -1.44 6.15
C THR A 385 14.04 -0.12 5.39
N GLN A 386 13.74 -0.11 4.09
CA GLN A 386 13.70 1.11 3.30
C GLN A 386 12.63 2.09 3.83
N PHE A 387 11.45 1.60 4.17
CA PHE A 387 10.39 2.42 4.73
C PHE A 387 10.82 3.06 6.05
N PHE A 388 11.32 2.28 7.00
CA PHE A 388 11.77 2.82 8.28
C PHE A 388 12.97 3.74 8.12
N ALA A 389 13.94 3.41 7.27
CA ALA A 389 15.06 4.31 6.99
C ALA A 389 14.57 5.66 6.46
N THR A 390 13.66 5.65 5.47
CA THR A 390 13.09 6.89 4.91
C THR A 390 12.32 7.69 5.96
N LEU A 391 11.69 7.01 6.92
CA LEU A 391 10.89 7.61 7.99
C LEU A 391 11.73 8.23 9.09
N PHE A 392 12.80 7.56 9.51
CA PHE A 392 13.59 7.96 10.68
C PHE A 392 14.82 8.79 10.34
N ILE A 393 15.43 8.63 9.14
CA ILE A 393 16.62 9.41 8.77
C ILE A 393 16.36 10.91 8.75
N PRO A 394 15.30 11.44 8.12
CA PRO A 394 15.03 12.89 8.14
C PRO A 394 14.78 13.43 9.54
N ILE A 395 14.08 12.65 10.39
CA ILE A 395 13.82 13.01 11.77
C ILE A 395 15.13 13.05 12.55
N GLY A 396 15.98 12.03 12.39
CA GLY A 396 17.28 11.95 13.03
C GLY A 396 18.22 13.09 12.63
N ILE A 397 18.28 13.44 11.34
CA ILE A 397 19.07 14.57 10.84
C ILE A 397 18.56 15.87 11.47
N TRP A 398 17.25 16.10 11.48
CA TRP A 398 16.67 17.30 12.08
C TRP A 398 17.01 17.43 13.57
N PHE A 399 16.99 16.33 14.33
CA PHE A 399 17.40 16.31 15.74
C PHE A 399 18.90 16.65 15.93
N LEU A 400 19.74 16.14 15.05
CA LEU A 400 21.18 16.41 15.09
C LEU A 400 21.51 17.88 14.75
N GLU A 401 20.75 18.47 13.84
CA GLU A 401 20.94 19.87 13.44
C GLU A 401 20.32 20.88 14.44
N ASN A 402 19.34 20.45 15.24
CA ASN A 402 18.61 21.33 16.17
C ASN A 402 18.54 20.79 17.61
N PRO A 403 19.65 20.42 18.26
CA PRO A 403 19.63 19.79 19.57
C PRO A 403 19.07 20.71 20.67
N SER A 404 19.31 22.01 20.59
CA SER A 404 18.81 23.00 21.55
C SER A 404 17.28 23.15 21.49
N ARG A 405 16.71 23.14 20.29
CA ARG A 405 15.26 23.19 20.12
C ARG A 405 14.59 21.91 20.63
N PHE A 406 15.22 20.76 20.44
CA PHE A 406 14.72 19.51 20.97
C PHE A 406 14.71 19.46 22.49
N LEU A 407 15.81 19.90 23.14
CA LEU A 407 15.90 19.95 24.60
C LEU A 407 14.90 20.94 25.21
N SER A 408 14.63 22.08 24.57
CA SER A 408 13.58 23.00 25.00
C SER A 408 12.15 22.47 24.81
N PHE A 409 11.99 21.40 24.07
CA PHE A 409 10.70 20.72 23.84
C PHE A 409 10.37 19.71 24.96
N ILE A 410 11.40 19.11 25.58
CA ILE A 410 11.27 18.07 26.62
C ILE A 410 11.29 18.69 28.02
N GLY A 411 11.93 19.83 28.22
CA GLY A 411 11.96 20.59 29.48
C GLY A 411 10.92 21.70 29.50
#